data_ac2e70c71403cdadfc26545dc7b8698d
#
_entry.id   ac2e70c71403cdadfc26545dc7b8698d
#
_cell.length_a   1.000
_cell.length_b   1.000
_cell.length_c   1.000
_cell.angle_alpha   90.00
_cell.angle_beta   90.00
_cell.angle_gamma   90.00
#
_symmetry.space_group_name_H-M   'P 1'
#
loop_
_entity.id
_entity.type
_entity.pdbx_description
1 polymer ?
#
loop_
_entity_poly.entity_id
_entity_poly.type
_entity_poly.pdbx_seq_one_letter_code
_entity_poly.pdbx_strand_id
1 'polypeptide(L)'
;MLLVAAFGAFLAFLDSTIVNVAFPDIQRHFHSDISDLSWMLNAYNIVFAAFLVAAGRLADLMGRKRVFILGVALFTVASGLCAIAESVGELVAFRVLQGIGAAVLVPASLGLVVEAFPAERRAHGENRAAGRRRVPDVRGAVLLAFALGLLTLGLIKGPDWGWASLPTSGSLLAAAVAMVGFVMSSRHHPAPMVEPTLLRIQSFVAGTGLTAVASAGFYAYLLTHVLFLNYVWGYTLLEAGMAVAPAALVAAVVAAVLGRVADRHGYRFIVGIGALIWAASLLWYLKVVGSQPDFLGEWLPGQILQGIGVGATFPLLGSAALARLAKGGSYATASAVTGTIRQVGAVIGVAVLVILVGTPAPGAAEEALRHGWALAAICFVAVGIGALSLGRIRPVPAAVEPPPGPRPRPPRLPAKSTCWRLCGLPGRTRNRLSCKQARICSTRAMCPMRSTWCAAAACKSSPATAQRTKWWPSWAVVRWSGSSGCCSMRRGPRRFVRYATRP
;
A
#
# COMPACT_ATOMS: atom_id res chain seq x y z
N MET A 1 13.52 7.09 8.66
CA MET A 1 12.68 5.95 8.23
C MET A 1 11.45 6.40 7.46
N LEU A 2 10.66 7.35 7.95
CA LEU A 2 9.42 7.80 7.29
C LEU A 2 9.66 8.34 5.88
N LEU A 3 10.69 9.17 5.66
CA LEU A 3 11.07 9.67 4.34
C LEU A 3 11.48 8.55 3.38
N VAL A 4 12.23 7.56 3.85
CA VAL A 4 12.67 6.43 3.00
C VAL A 4 11.47 5.57 2.56
N ALA A 5 10.55 5.31 3.48
CA ALA A 5 9.35 4.54 3.17
C ALA A 5 8.40 5.32 2.24
N ALA A 6 8.20 6.62 2.48
CA ALA A 6 7.43 7.49 1.58
C ALA A 6 8.04 7.55 0.18
N PHE A 7 9.38 7.62 0.10
CA PHE A 7 10.10 7.60 -1.17
C PHE A 7 9.90 6.31 -1.96
N GLY A 8 9.83 5.15 -1.29
CA GLY A 8 9.56 3.88 -1.96
C GLY A 8 8.18 3.84 -2.63
N ALA A 9 7.13 4.31 -1.95
CA ALA A 9 5.81 4.44 -2.56
C ALA A 9 5.80 5.48 -3.70
N PHE A 10 6.48 6.60 -3.50
CA PHE A 10 6.63 7.65 -4.50
C PHE A 10 7.31 7.14 -5.78
N LEU A 11 8.36 6.32 -5.68
CA LEU A 11 9.05 5.73 -6.84
C LEU A 11 8.10 4.93 -7.73
N ALA A 12 7.23 4.10 -7.16
CA ALA A 12 6.28 3.31 -7.94
C ALA A 12 5.23 4.18 -8.65
N PHE A 13 4.79 5.28 -8.02
CA PHE A 13 3.88 6.24 -8.66
C PHE A 13 4.58 7.10 -9.72
N LEU A 14 5.79 7.55 -9.45
CA LEU A 14 6.60 8.32 -10.39
C LEU A 14 6.85 7.51 -11.67
N ASP A 15 7.27 6.25 -11.52
CA ASP A 15 7.49 5.34 -12.64
C ASP A 15 6.24 5.19 -13.51
N SER A 16 5.09 4.93 -12.89
CA SER A 16 3.82 4.81 -13.63
C SER A 16 3.47 6.08 -14.41
N THR A 17 3.81 7.26 -13.89
CA THR A 17 3.53 8.54 -14.55
C THR A 17 4.55 8.84 -15.66
N ILE A 18 5.84 8.65 -15.38
CA ILE A 18 6.92 9.01 -16.31
C ILE A 18 6.86 8.17 -17.58
N VAL A 19 6.50 6.88 -17.46
CA VAL A 19 6.38 5.98 -18.60
C VAL A 19 5.19 6.36 -19.49
N ASN A 20 4.08 6.86 -18.92
CA ASN A 20 3.00 7.41 -19.72
C ASN A 20 3.46 8.66 -20.51
N VAL A 21 4.23 9.55 -19.88
CA VAL A 21 4.76 10.74 -20.55
C VAL A 21 5.76 10.38 -21.63
N ALA A 22 6.61 9.37 -21.40
CA ALA A 22 7.60 8.89 -22.35
C ALA A 22 7.00 8.02 -23.49
N PHE A 23 5.73 7.67 -23.43
CA PHE A 23 5.09 6.73 -24.35
C PHE A 23 5.29 7.09 -25.84
N PRO A 24 5.09 8.35 -26.31
CA PRO A 24 5.28 8.70 -27.71
C PRO A 24 6.74 8.59 -28.18
N ASP A 25 7.70 8.92 -27.31
CA ASP A 25 9.13 8.83 -27.65
C ASP A 25 9.59 7.37 -27.76
N ILE A 26 9.12 6.51 -26.84
CA ILE A 26 9.37 5.07 -26.88
C ILE A 26 8.73 4.47 -28.13
N GLN A 27 7.53 4.91 -28.51
CA GLN A 27 6.84 4.47 -29.71
C GLN A 27 7.65 4.80 -30.97
N ARG A 28 8.16 6.03 -31.07
CA ARG A 28 9.00 6.45 -32.20
C ARG A 28 10.31 5.66 -32.24
N HIS A 29 10.92 5.40 -31.08
CA HIS A 29 12.18 4.67 -31.00
C HIS A 29 12.04 3.21 -31.50
N PHE A 30 10.99 2.50 -31.07
CA PHE A 30 10.75 1.11 -31.48
C PHE A 30 9.93 0.95 -32.76
N HIS A 31 9.47 2.04 -33.39
CA HIS A 31 8.62 2.02 -34.59
C HIS A 31 7.42 1.07 -34.43
N SER A 32 6.78 1.07 -33.26
CA SER A 32 5.72 0.15 -32.88
C SER A 32 4.35 0.83 -32.82
N ASP A 33 3.30 0.03 -32.97
CA ASP A 33 1.92 0.50 -32.83
C ASP A 33 1.55 0.81 -31.36
N ILE A 34 0.56 1.68 -31.16
CA ILE A 34 0.01 2.00 -29.84
C ILE A 34 -0.48 0.72 -29.13
N SER A 35 -1.09 -0.19 -29.87
CA SER A 35 -1.59 -1.49 -29.40
C SER A 35 -0.48 -2.31 -28.75
N ASP A 36 0.64 -2.52 -29.45
CA ASP A 36 1.75 -3.33 -28.97
C ASP A 36 2.51 -2.66 -27.83
N LEU A 37 2.77 -1.36 -27.96
CA LEU A 37 3.45 -0.62 -26.91
C LEU A 37 2.62 -0.46 -25.63
N SER A 38 1.28 -0.47 -25.72
CA SER A 38 0.40 -0.41 -24.54
C SER A 38 0.63 -1.57 -23.55
N TRP A 39 1.22 -2.68 -24.02
CA TRP A 39 1.63 -3.80 -23.18
C TRP A 39 2.71 -3.41 -22.17
N MET A 40 3.54 -2.42 -22.47
CA MET A 40 4.51 -1.87 -21.52
C MET A 40 3.81 -1.33 -20.25
N LEU A 41 2.65 -0.68 -20.39
CA LEU A 41 1.85 -0.18 -19.28
C LEU A 41 1.04 -1.29 -18.61
N ASN A 42 0.36 -2.10 -19.44
CA ASN A 42 -0.55 -3.12 -18.97
C ASN A 42 0.16 -4.26 -18.24
N ALA A 43 1.28 -4.76 -18.76
CA ALA A 43 2.03 -5.85 -18.13
C ALA A 43 2.51 -5.47 -16.71
N TYR A 44 3.04 -4.26 -16.54
CA TYR A 44 3.40 -3.72 -15.24
C TYR A 44 2.19 -3.68 -14.29
N ASN A 45 1.08 -3.09 -14.71
CA ASN A 45 -0.11 -2.94 -13.88
C ASN A 45 -0.77 -4.28 -13.53
N ILE A 46 -0.81 -5.24 -14.47
CA ILE A 46 -1.34 -6.60 -14.26
C ILE A 46 -0.54 -7.32 -13.16
N VAL A 47 0.77 -7.34 -13.29
CA VAL A 47 1.66 -8.03 -12.35
C VAL A 47 1.65 -7.33 -11.00
N PHE A 48 1.68 -6.01 -10.99
CA PHE A 48 1.55 -5.21 -9.78
C PHE A 48 0.22 -5.52 -9.05
N ALA A 49 -0.91 -5.55 -9.76
CA ALA A 49 -2.22 -5.90 -9.21
C ALA A 49 -2.23 -7.30 -8.59
N ALA A 50 -1.73 -8.29 -9.33
CA ALA A 50 -1.77 -9.68 -8.95
C ALA A 50 -0.95 -9.99 -7.70
N PHE A 51 0.25 -9.41 -7.60
CA PHE A 51 1.17 -9.73 -6.51
C PHE A 51 1.08 -8.81 -5.30
N LEU A 52 0.38 -7.67 -5.37
CA LEU A 52 0.32 -6.66 -4.30
C LEU A 52 -0.11 -7.24 -2.94
N VAL A 53 -1.19 -8.04 -2.91
CA VAL A 53 -1.70 -8.65 -1.67
C VAL A 53 -0.76 -9.74 -1.16
N ALA A 54 -0.24 -10.57 -2.06
CA ALA A 54 0.70 -11.65 -1.72
C ALA A 54 2.01 -11.07 -1.14
N ALA A 55 2.53 -10.02 -1.74
CA ALA A 55 3.75 -9.35 -1.32
C ALA A 55 3.58 -8.65 0.04
N GLY A 56 2.42 -8.05 0.32
CA GLY A 56 2.11 -7.49 1.64
C GLY A 56 2.20 -8.54 2.73
N ARG A 57 1.65 -9.74 2.51
CA ARG A 57 1.76 -10.85 3.45
C ARG A 57 3.19 -11.40 3.56
N LEU A 58 3.92 -11.45 2.46
CA LEU A 58 5.32 -11.83 2.46
C LEU A 58 6.17 -10.88 3.32
N ALA A 59 5.88 -9.58 3.27
CA ALA A 59 6.54 -8.59 4.12
C ALA A 59 6.28 -8.83 5.62
N ASP A 60 5.08 -9.27 5.98
CA ASP A 60 4.76 -9.62 7.37
C ASP A 60 5.44 -10.94 7.83
N LEU A 61 5.73 -11.88 6.91
CA LEU A 61 6.43 -13.14 7.20
C LEU A 61 7.95 -13.00 7.31
N MET A 62 8.57 -12.33 6.34
CA MET A 62 10.03 -12.23 6.19
C MET A 62 10.61 -11.00 6.90
N GLY A 63 9.75 -10.07 7.32
CA GLY A 63 10.13 -8.79 7.92
C GLY A 63 10.15 -7.65 6.90
N ARG A 64 9.44 -6.58 7.22
CA ARG A 64 9.15 -5.45 6.33
C ARG A 64 10.40 -4.77 5.78
N LYS A 65 11.44 -4.60 6.60
CA LYS A 65 12.71 -3.99 6.17
C LYS A 65 13.43 -4.81 5.10
N ARG A 66 13.50 -6.15 5.26
CA ARG A 66 14.18 -7.01 4.29
C ARG A 66 13.43 -7.02 2.95
N VAL A 67 12.12 -7.17 3.02
CA VAL A 67 11.24 -7.20 1.84
C VAL A 67 11.26 -5.85 1.13
N PHE A 68 11.29 -4.73 1.86
CA PHE A 68 11.46 -3.39 1.28
C PHE A 68 12.77 -3.27 0.50
N ILE A 69 13.90 -3.68 1.07
CA ILE A 69 15.21 -3.62 0.40
C ILE A 69 15.21 -4.49 -0.86
N LEU A 70 14.66 -5.70 -0.79
CA LEU A 70 14.54 -6.58 -1.95
C LEU A 70 13.65 -5.97 -3.04
N GLY A 71 12.52 -5.35 -2.63
CA GLY A 71 11.63 -4.65 -3.56
C GLY A 71 12.31 -3.48 -4.26
N VAL A 72 13.05 -2.63 -3.52
CA VAL A 72 13.82 -1.52 -4.09
C VAL A 72 14.88 -2.05 -5.06
N ALA A 73 15.65 -3.07 -4.65
CA ALA A 73 16.71 -3.63 -5.49
C ALA A 73 16.15 -4.20 -6.79
N LEU A 74 15.09 -5.02 -6.71
CA LEU A 74 14.44 -5.59 -7.90
C LEU A 74 13.87 -4.51 -8.81
N PHE A 75 13.19 -3.52 -8.23
CA PHE A 75 12.62 -2.40 -8.99
C PHE A 75 13.70 -1.59 -9.71
N THR A 76 14.81 -1.26 -9.01
CA THR A 76 15.91 -0.49 -9.59
C THR A 76 16.64 -1.25 -10.70
N VAL A 77 16.93 -2.53 -10.48
CA VAL A 77 17.57 -3.38 -11.52
C VAL A 77 16.66 -3.49 -12.72
N ALA A 78 15.36 -3.78 -12.52
CA ALA A 78 14.40 -3.88 -13.62
C ALA A 78 14.23 -2.54 -14.37
N SER A 79 14.27 -1.40 -13.66
CA SER A 79 14.28 -0.07 -14.29
C SER A 79 15.52 0.16 -15.16
N GLY A 80 16.70 -0.26 -14.67
CA GLY A 80 17.92 -0.22 -15.47
C GLY A 80 17.85 -1.11 -16.73
N LEU A 81 17.25 -2.30 -16.61
CA LEU A 81 17.02 -3.19 -17.74
C LEU A 81 16.04 -2.58 -18.76
N CYS A 82 14.99 -1.89 -18.30
CA CYS A 82 14.10 -1.17 -19.23
C CYS A 82 14.84 -0.11 -20.05
N ALA A 83 15.87 0.52 -19.50
CA ALA A 83 16.64 1.56 -20.19
C ALA A 83 17.56 1.01 -21.30
N ILE A 84 17.88 -0.29 -21.27
CA ILE A 84 18.75 -0.94 -22.25
C ILE A 84 18.00 -1.95 -23.14
N ALA A 85 16.67 -1.93 -23.10
CA ALA A 85 15.84 -2.81 -23.93
C ALA A 85 16.01 -2.45 -25.41
N GLU A 86 16.22 -3.45 -26.24
CA GLU A 86 16.42 -3.30 -27.69
C GLU A 86 15.13 -3.63 -28.48
N SER A 87 14.13 -4.19 -27.82
CA SER A 87 12.84 -4.53 -28.42
C SER A 87 11.66 -4.27 -27.48
N VAL A 88 10.45 -4.09 -28.06
CA VAL A 88 9.22 -3.94 -27.27
C VAL A 88 8.98 -5.17 -26.38
N GLY A 89 9.28 -6.38 -26.88
CA GLY A 89 9.14 -7.62 -26.11
C GLY A 89 10.03 -7.66 -24.86
N GLU A 90 11.30 -7.25 -25.00
CA GLU A 90 12.22 -7.12 -23.86
C GLU A 90 11.76 -6.06 -22.87
N LEU A 91 11.34 -4.88 -23.38
CA LEU A 91 10.82 -3.82 -22.56
C LEU A 91 9.62 -4.31 -21.74
N VAL A 92 8.67 -5.01 -22.35
CA VAL A 92 7.51 -5.60 -21.66
C VAL A 92 7.95 -6.63 -20.62
N ALA A 93 8.92 -7.50 -20.93
CA ALA A 93 9.44 -8.48 -19.97
C ALA A 93 10.10 -7.81 -18.75
N PHE A 94 10.89 -6.75 -18.98
CA PHE A 94 11.51 -5.99 -17.90
C PHE A 94 10.47 -5.20 -17.08
N ARG A 95 9.40 -4.71 -17.71
CA ARG A 95 8.25 -4.10 -17.04
C ARG A 95 7.50 -5.10 -16.14
N VAL A 96 7.41 -6.38 -16.52
CA VAL A 96 6.90 -7.44 -15.65
C VAL A 96 7.75 -7.58 -14.39
N LEU A 97 9.08 -7.65 -14.53
CA LEU A 97 9.99 -7.70 -13.37
C LEU A 97 9.86 -6.47 -12.47
N GLN A 98 9.76 -5.30 -13.08
CA GLN A 98 9.59 -4.03 -12.37
C GLN A 98 8.24 -3.98 -11.62
N GLY A 99 7.16 -4.51 -12.22
CA GLY A 99 5.85 -4.66 -11.59
C GLY A 99 5.88 -5.57 -10.36
N ILE A 100 6.66 -6.67 -10.37
CA ILE A 100 6.91 -7.49 -9.19
C ILE A 100 7.62 -6.67 -8.11
N GLY A 101 8.66 -5.92 -8.49
CA GLY A 101 9.38 -5.03 -7.58
C GLY A 101 8.47 -4.00 -6.90
N ALA A 102 7.60 -3.34 -7.67
CA ALA A 102 6.61 -2.38 -7.18
C ALA A 102 5.60 -3.03 -6.22
N ALA A 103 5.09 -4.24 -6.57
CA ALA A 103 4.16 -5.00 -5.74
C ALA A 103 4.75 -5.35 -4.37
N VAL A 104 6.05 -5.58 -4.31
CA VAL A 104 6.79 -5.87 -3.07
C VAL A 104 7.10 -4.57 -2.30
N LEU A 105 7.49 -3.52 -3.00
CA LEU A 105 7.94 -2.25 -2.44
C LEU A 105 6.80 -1.49 -1.73
N VAL A 106 5.64 -1.34 -2.36
CA VAL A 106 4.55 -0.47 -1.89
C VAL A 106 3.97 -0.92 -0.54
N PRO A 107 3.55 -2.19 -0.32
CA PRO A 107 3.02 -2.59 0.98
C PRO A 107 4.10 -2.63 2.08
N ALA A 108 5.34 -2.97 1.72
CA ALA A 108 6.45 -2.93 2.67
C ALA A 108 6.75 -1.51 3.15
N SER A 109 6.69 -0.52 2.26
CA SER A 109 6.88 0.89 2.59
C SER A 109 5.79 1.42 3.53
N LEU A 110 4.53 1.13 3.25
CA LEU A 110 3.41 1.49 4.13
C LEU A 110 3.53 0.83 5.51
N GLY A 111 3.96 -0.43 5.54
CA GLY A 111 4.23 -1.14 6.79
C GLY A 111 5.32 -0.50 7.64
N LEU A 112 6.41 -0.03 7.02
CA LEU A 112 7.50 0.70 7.70
C LEU A 112 7.05 2.07 8.21
N VAL A 113 6.18 2.78 7.49
CA VAL A 113 5.57 4.03 7.96
C VAL A 113 4.79 3.79 9.25
N VAL A 114 3.93 2.77 9.28
CA VAL A 114 3.14 2.42 10.47
C VAL A 114 4.05 2.05 11.66
N GLU A 115 5.17 1.36 11.43
CA GLU A 115 6.14 1.02 12.48
C GLU A 115 6.88 2.24 13.05
N ALA A 116 7.00 3.33 12.30
CA ALA A 116 7.66 4.55 12.75
C ALA A 116 6.85 5.35 13.77
N PHE A 117 5.54 5.10 13.90
CA PHE A 117 4.71 5.76 14.92
C PHE A 117 4.82 5.10 16.30
N PRO A 118 4.70 5.86 17.41
CA PRO A 118 4.79 5.33 18.78
C PRO A 118 3.80 4.19 19.06
N ALA A 119 4.20 3.22 19.90
CA ALA A 119 3.43 2.04 20.24
C ALA A 119 2.04 2.35 20.81
N GLU A 120 1.87 3.47 21.51
CA GLU A 120 0.61 3.95 22.07
C GLU A 120 -0.45 4.23 20.97
N ARG A 121 -0.01 4.66 19.78
CA ARG A 121 -0.89 4.84 18.61
C ARG A 121 -1.09 3.55 17.82
N ARG A 122 -0.28 2.52 18.06
CA ARG A 122 -0.37 1.18 17.44
C ARG A 122 -1.33 0.24 18.21
N ALA A 123 -1.55 0.47 19.50
CA ALA A 123 -2.25 -0.45 20.41
C ALA A 123 -3.68 -0.84 19.97
N HIS A 124 -4.24 -0.14 18.99
CA HIS A 124 -5.56 -0.44 18.43
C HIS A 124 -5.54 -1.42 17.24
N GLY A 125 -4.36 -1.84 16.75
CA GLY A 125 -4.21 -2.72 15.57
C GLY A 125 -3.49 -4.05 15.80
N GLU A 126 -2.71 -4.20 16.87
CA GLU A 126 -1.71 -5.29 16.96
C GLU A 126 -2.14 -6.57 17.71
N ASN A 127 -3.25 -6.57 18.44
CA ASN A 127 -3.60 -7.73 19.29
C ASN A 127 -4.13 -8.97 18.55
N ARG A 128 -4.14 -8.99 17.21
CA ARG A 128 -4.57 -10.17 16.40
C ARG A 128 -3.56 -10.68 15.40
N ALA A 129 -2.42 -10.03 15.21
CA ALA A 129 -1.38 -10.49 14.29
C ALA A 129 -0.56 -11.71 14.78
N ALA A 130 -0.81 -12.20 16.00
CA ALA A 130 -0.23 -13.46 16.51
C ALA A 130 -0.91 -14.71 15.96
N GLY A 131 -1.92 -14.58 15.09
CA GLY A 131 -2.61 -15.69 14.44
C GLY A 131 -1.81 -16.20 13.25
N ARG A 132 -1.22 -17.37 13.40
CA ARG A 132 -0.64 -18.29 12.38
C ARG A 132 -0.09 -17.60 11.12
N ARG A 133 1.24 -17.56 11.01
CA ARG A 133 1.99 -17.23 9.79
C ARG A 133 1.55 -18.15 8.64
N ARG A 134 0.56 -17.71 7.85
CA ARG A 134 0.04 -18.47 6.71
C ARG A 134 0.67 -17.97 5.43
N VAL A 135 1.12 -18.89 4.58
CA VAL A 135 1.69 -18.60 3.26
C VAL A 135 0.65 -17.86 2.41
N PRO A 136 1.04 -16.80 1.67
CA PRO A 136 0.13 -16.07 0.77
C PRO A 136 -0.38 -16.98 -0.37
N ASP A 137 -1.56 -16.67 -0.90
CA ASP A 137 -2.15 -17.36 -2.05
C ASP A 137 -1.43 -16.94 -3.35
N VAL A 138 -0.25 -17.54 -3.59
CA VAL A 138 0.54 -17.30 -4.81
C VAL A 138 -0.19 -17.88 -6.04
N ARG A 139 -0.90 -19.00 -5.90
CA ARG A 139 -1.68 -19.59 -7.00
C ARG A 139 -2.78 -18.64 -7.44
N GLY A 140 -3.51 -18.07 -6.49
CA GLY A 140 -4.51 -17.04 -6.80
C GLY A 140 -3.91 -15.82 -7.47
N ALA A 141 -2.71 -15.35 -7.04
CA ALA A 141 -2.03 -14.24 -7.68
C ALA A 141 -1.67 -14.52 -9.14
N VAL A 142 -1.13 -15.71 -9.42
CA VAL A 142 -0.80 -16.15 -10.78
C VAL A 142 -2.06 -16.27 -11.64
N LEU A 143 -3.12 -16.88 -11.14
CA LEU A 143 -4.40 -16.99 -11.86
C LEU A 143 -5.01 -15.62 -12.17
N LEU A 144 -4.92 -14.67 -11.23
CA LEU A 144 -5.37 -13.30 -11.47
C LEU A 144 -4.54 -12.61 -12.55
N ALA A 145 -3.20 -12.78 -12.53
CA ALA A 145 -2.32 -12.23 -13.57
C ALA A 145 -2.68 -12.79 -14.96
N PHE A 146 -2.88 -14.10 -15.06
CA PHE A 146 -3.30 -14.73 -16.31
C PHE A 146 -4.69 -14.27 -16.76
N ALA A 147 -5.66 -14.18 -15.84
CA ALA A 147 -7.01 -13.71 -16.16
C ALA A 147 -6.98 -12.29 -16.74
N LEU A 148 -6.26 -11.38 -16.09
CA LEU A 148 -6.12 -10.00 -16.55
C LEU A 148 -5.31 -9.92 -17.85
N GLY A 149 -4.24 -10.69 -17.98
CA GLY A 149 -3.42 -10.71 -19.18
C GLY A 149 -4.19 -11.20 -20.41
N LEU A 150 -4.92 -12.31 -20.28
CA LEU A 150 -5.73 -12.85 -21.36
C LEU A 150 -6.94 -11.95 -21.71
N LEU A 151 -7.56 -11.33 -20.69
CA LEU A 151 -8.62 -10.34 -20.93
C LEU A 151 -8.07 -9.15 -21.73
N THR A 152 -6.93 -8.62 -21.29
CA THR A 152 -6.26 -7.48 -21.96
C THR A 152 -5.85 -7.84 -23.39
N LEU A 153 -5.32 -9.06 -23.59
CA LEU A 153 -4.95 -9.56 -24.91
C LEU A 153 -6.15 -9.62 -25.86
N GLY A 154 -7.25 -10.22 -25.41
CA GLY A 154 -8.46 -10.30 -26.19
C GLY A 154 -9.08 -8.95 -26.51
N LEU A 155 -9.00 -8.01 -25.57
CA LEU A 155 -9.50 -6.63 -25.79
C LEU A 155 -8.61 -5.84 -26.77
N ILE A 156 -7.30 -5.82 -26.56
CA ILE A 156 -6.37 -5.01 -27.38
C ILE A 156 -6.24 -5.54 -28.79
N LYS A 157 -6.16 -6.87 -28.95
CA LYS A 157 -6.02 -7.51 -30.28
C LYS A 157 -7.35 -7.85 -30.94
N GLY A 158 -8.47 -7.66 -30.25
CA GLY A 158 -9.81 -7.91 -30.78
C GLY A 158 -10.11 -7.19 -32.09
N PRO A 159 -9.78 -5.89 -32.26
CA PRO A 159 -9.92 -5.19 -33.53
C PRO A 159 -9.10 -5.81 -34.67
N ASP A 160 -7.84 -6.21 -34.39
CA ASP A 160 -6.92 -6.77 -35.40
C ASP A 160 -7.29 -8.21 -35.77
N TRP A 161 -7.67 -9.03 -34.80
CA TRP A 161 -8.02 -10.45 -35.03
C TRP A 161 -9.46 -10.67 -35.47
N GLY A 162 -10.32 -9.65 -35.24
CA GLY A 162 -11.77 -9.74 -35.38
C GLY A 162 -12.44 -10.26 -34.10
N TRP A 163 -13.52 -9.60 -33.68
CA TRP A 163 -14.22 -9.90 -32.43
C TRP A 163 -14.82 -11.30 -32.34
N ALA A 164 -15.23 -11.88 -33.48
CA ALA A 164 -15.77 -13.25 -33.55
C ALA A 164 -14.72 -14.32 -33.84
N SER A 165 -13.46 -13.96 -33.96
CA SER A 165 -12.38 -14.90 -34.27
C SER A 165 -12.09 -15.86 -33.11
N LEU A 166 -11.55 -17.02 -33.42
CA LEU A 166 -11.14 -18.01 -32.41
C LEU A 166 -10.06 -17.49 -31.46
N PRO A 167 -9.02 -16.72 -31.89
CA PRO A 167 -8.03 -16.16 -30.97
C PRO A 167 -8.66 -15.17 -29.97
N THR A 168 -9.57 -14.30 -30.41
CA THR A 168 -10.22 -13.31 -29.52
C THR A 168 -11.18 -13.99 -28.55
N SER A 169 -12.12 -14.80 -29.06
CA SER A 169 -13.09 -15.52 -28.23
C SER A 169 -12.41 -16.53 -27.29
N GLY A 170 -11.36 -17.20 -27.78
CA GLY A 170 -10.56 -18.11 -26.98
C GLY A 170 -9.82 -17.43 -25.85
N SER A 171 -9.19 -16.28 -26.09
CA SER A 171 -8.52 -15.50 -25.05
C SER A 171 -9.48 -14.97 -24.00
N LEU A 172 -10.66 -14.47 -24.39
CA LEU A 172 -11.69 -13.99 -23.47
C LEU A 172 -12.29 -15.14 -22.65
N LEU A 173 -12.53 -16.31 -23.25
CA LEU A 173 -12.99 -17.51 -22.54
C LEU A 173 -11.92 -18.00 -21.55
N ALA A 174 -10.67 -18.07 -21.98
CA ALA A 174 -9.57 -18.46 -21.11
C ALA A 174 -9.38 -17.47 -19.94
N ALA A 175 -9.58 -16.16 -20.18
CA ALA A 175 -9.60 -15.15 -19.12
C ALA A 175 -10.72 -15.40 -18.10
N ALA A 176 -11.93 -15.72 -18.58
CA ALA A 176 -13.06 -16.07 -17.73
C ALA A 176 -12.79 -17.34 -16.89
N VAL A 177 -12.24 -18.38 -17.50
CA VAL A 177 -11.85 -19.62 -16.81
C VAL A 177 -10.78 -19.35 -15.76
N ALA A 178 -9.74 -18.57 -16.08
CA ALA A 178 -8.71 -18.18 -15.13
C ALA A 178 -9.27 -17.36 -13.97
N MET A 179 -10.22 -16.46 -14.23
CA MET A 179 -10.92 -15.67 -13.19
C MET A 179 -11.76 -16.57 -12.28
N VAL A 180 -12.48 -17.53 -12.81
CA VAL A 180 -13.19 -18.56 -12.00
C VAL A 180 -12.20 -19.35 -11.16
N GLY A 181 -11.08 -19.79 -11.76
CA GLY A 181 -9.99 -20.46 -11.04
C GLY A 181 -9.43 -19.62 -9.89
N PHE A 182 -9.23 -18.32 -10.11
CA PHE A 182 -8.82 -17.37 -9.07
C PHE A 182 -9.82 -17.31 -7.92
N VAL A 183 -11.11 -17.16 -8.24
CA VAL A 183 -12.16 -17.11 -7.21
C VAL A 183 -12.23 -18.41 -6.43
N MET A 184 -12.10 -19.55 -7.08
CA MET A 184 -12.10 -20.87 -6.44
C MET A 184 -10.86 -21.06 -5.56
N SER A 185 -9.66 -20.71 -6.06
CA SER A 185 -8.42 -20.74 -5.28
C SER A 185 -8.56 -19.86 -4.03
N SER A 186 -9.01 -18.64 -4.20
CA SER A 186 -9.16 -17.69 -3.11
C SER A 186 -10.20 -18.13 -2.06
N ARG A 187 -11.29 -18.81 -2.46
CA ARG A 187 -12.30 -19.32 -1.52
C ARG A 187 -11.80 -20.49 -0.66
N HIS A 188 -10.93 -21.32 -1.21
CA HIS A 188 -10.46 -22.54 -0.51
C HIS A 188 -9.12 -22.32 0.21
N HIS A 189 -8.40 -21.24 -0.10
CA HIS A 189 -7.11 -20.97 0.51
C HIS A 189 -7.25 -20.49 1.96
N PRO A 190 -6.44 -21.00 2.91
CA PRO A 190 -6.50 -20.60 4.32
C PRO A 190 -6.12 -19.14 4.58
N ALA A 191 -5.53 -18.49 3.56
CA ALA A 191 -5.16 -17.08 3.58
C ALA A 191 -5.56 -16.43 2.23
N PRO A 192 -6.87 -16.22 1.95
CA PRO A 192 -7.35 -15.75 0.67
C PRO A 192 -6.84 -14.34 0.36
N MET A 193 -6.65 -14.02 -0.95
CA MET A 193 -6.30 -12.67 -1.37
C MET A 193 -7.39 -11.66 -1.01
N VAL A 194 -8.64 -12.05 -1.22
CA VAL A 194 -9.82 -11.24 -0.85
C VAL A 194 -10.56 -11.96 0.28
N GLU A 195 -10.60 -11.35 1.46
CA GLU A 195 -11.39 -11.89 2.55
C GLU A 195 -12.89 -11.74 2.26
N PRO A 196 -13.69 -12.83 2.28
CA PRO A 196 -15.12 -12.77 1.98
C PRO A 196 -15.91 -11.83 2.90
N THR A 197 -15.42 -11.59 4.10
CA THR A 197 -16.00 -10.65 5.07
C THR A 197 -15.97 -9.21 4.58
N LEU A 198 -14.96 -8.82 3.78
CA LEU A 198 -14.86 -7.49 3.20
C LEU A 198 -15.98 -7.21 2.18
N LEU A 199 -16.38 -8.23 1.44
CA LEU A 199 -17.45 -8.13 0.44
C LEU A 199 -18.85 -7.92 1.04
N ARG A 200 -19.00 -8.14 2.34
CA ARG A 200 -20.25 -7.86 3.07
C ARG A 200 -20.35 -6.41 3.54
N ILE A 201 -19.27 -5.66 3.46
CA ILE A 201 -19.22 -4.26 3.90
C ILE A 201 -19.55 -3.36 2.70
N GLN A 202 -20.77 -2.81 2.68
CA GLN A 202 -21.26 -1.98 1.57
C GLN A 202 -20.30 -0.84 1.20
N SER A 203 -19.73 -0.13 2.20
CA SER A 203 -18.80 0.96 1.93
C SER A 203 -17.50 0.49 1.28
N PHE A 204 -17.05 -0.73 1.60
CA PHE A 204 -15.88 -1.34 0.97
C PHE A 204 -16.19 -1.70 -0.49
N VAL A 205 -17.28 -2.40 -0.75
CA VAL A 205 -17.65 -2.81 -2.12
C VAL A 205 -17.93 -1.60 -2.99
N ALA A 206 -18.71 -0.64 -2.51
CA ALA A 206 -18.99 0.58 -3.24
C ALA A 206 -17.71 1.41 -3.49
N GLY A 207 -16.90 1.64 -2.46
CA GLY A 207 -15.67 2.42 -2.56
C GLY A 207 -14.64 1.79 -3.47
N THR A 208 -14.43 0.47 -3.40
CA THR A 208 -13.50 -0.24 -4.29
C THR A 208 -14.01 -0.32 -5.72
N GLY A 209 -15.32 -0.54 -5.92
CA GLY A 209 -15.94 -0.51 -7.26
C GLY A 209 -15.79 0.86 -7.94
N LEU A 210 -16.07 1.94 -7.20
CA LEU A 210 -15.85 3.30 -7.70
C LEU A 210 -14.38 3.59 -7.95
N THR A 211 -13.47 3.03 -7.13
CA THR A 211 -12.02 3.15 -7.36
C THR A 211 -11.60 2.48 -8.67
N ALA A 212 -12.18 1.33 -9.03
CA ALA A 212 -11.92 0.69 -10.32
C ALA A 212 -12.31 1.58 -11.50
N VAL A 213 -13.53 2.12 -11.47
CA VAL A 213 -14.04 3.01 -12.54
C VAL A 213 -13.23 4.31 -12.61
N ALA A 214 -12.94 4.92 -11.45
CA ALA A 214 -12.11 6.13 -11.40
C ALA A 214 -10.70 5.88 -11.94
N SER A 215 -10.13 4.69 -11.68
CA SER A 215 -8.79 4.34 -12.18
C SER A 215 -8.81 4.09 -13.68
N ALA A 216 -9.86 3.45 -14.22
CA ALA A 216 -10.01 3.28 -15.66
C ALA A 216 -10.04 4.65 -16.36
N GLY A 217 -10.86 5.58 -15.89
CA GLY A 217 -10.88 6.94 -16.40
C GLY A 217 -9.56 7.68 -16.26
N PHE A 218 -8.90 7.53 -15.08
CA PHE A 218 -7.62 8.19 -14.78
C PHE A 218 -6.51 7.79 -15.76
N TYR A 219 -6.27 6.50 -15.94
CA TYR A 219 -5.18 6.03 -16.81
C TYR A 219 -5.52 6.24 -18.29
N ALA A 220 -6.80 6.17 -18.67
CA ALA A 220 -7.22 6.49 -20.02
C ALA A 220 -6.95 7.96 -20.35
N TYR A 221 -7.40 8.92 -19.53
CA TYR A 221 -7.15 10.32 -19.84
C TYR A 221 -5.67 10.71 -19.75
N LEU A 222 -4.91 10.12 -18.81
CA LEU A 222 -3.50 10.43 -18.66
C LEU A 222 -2.72 10.12 -19.94
N LEU A 223 -2.96 8.94 -20.51
CA LEU A 223 -2.36 8.55 -21.79
C LEU A 223 -2.90 9.42 -22.93
N THR A 224 -4.22 9.69 -22.97
CA THR A 224 -4.83 10.57 -23.98
C THR A 224 -4.22 11.97 -23.98
N HIS A 225 -3.99 12.56 -22.78
CA HIS A 225 -3.39 13.89 -22.66
C HIS A 225 -2.01 13.94 -23.28
N VAL A 226 -1.17 12.96 -22.97
CA VAL A 226 0.20 12.91 -23.47
C VAL A 226 0.24 12.68 -24.97
N LEU A 227 -0.60 11.76 -25.48
CA LEU A 227 -0.70 11.52 -26.91
C LEU A 227 -1.21 12.76 -27.65
N PHE A 228 -2.18 13.48 -27.09
CA PHE A 228 -2.71 14.70 -27.68
C PHE A 228 -1.65 15.80 -27.76
N LEU A 229 -0.95 16.08 -26.65
CA LEU A 229 0.11 17.07 -26.61
C LEU A 229 1.23 16.76 -27.61
N ASN A 230 1.55 15.49 -27.78
CA ASN A 230 2.64 15.08 -28.67
C ASN A 230 2.19 15.02 -30.16
N TYR A 231 1.04 14.38 -30.45
CA TYR A 231 0.62 14.15 -31.85
C TYR A 231 -0.13 15.33 -32.46
N VAL A 232 -0.88 16.09 -31.66
CA VAL A 232 -1.69 17.22 -32.16
C VAL A 232 -0.92 18.53 -32.00
N TRP A 233 -0.34 18.77 -30.82
CA TRP A 233 0.37 20.01 -30.54
C TRP A 233 1.88 19.95 -30.84
N GLY A 234 2.42 18.76 -31.11
CA GLY A 234 3.85 18.59 -31.43
C GLY A 234 4.80 18.84 -30.25
N TYR A 235 4.31 18.80 -29.00
CA TYR A 235 5.11 19.04 -27.82
C TYR A 235 6.16 17.93 -27.63
N THR A 236 7.34 18.33 -27.20
CA THR A 236 8.41 17.43 -26.76
C THR A 236 8.01 16.75 -25.44
N LEU A 237 8.76 15.70 -25.07
CA LEU A 237 8.59 14.99 -23.80
C LEU A 237 8.58 15.94 -22.58
N LEU A 238 9.50 16.90 -22.57
CA LEU A 238 9.62 17.85 -21.46
C LEU A 238 8.43 18.82 -21.42
N GLU A 239 8.04 19.37 -22.55
CA GLU A 239 6.89 20.28 -22.66
C GLU A 239 5.59 19.58 -22.28
N ALA A 240 5.37 18.35 -22.74
CA ALA A 240 4.20 17.55 -22.36
C ALA A 240 4.18 17.26 -20.86
N GLY A 241 5.34 16.90 -20.28
CA GLY A 241 5.46 16.70 -18.84
C GLY A 241 5.16 17.97 -18.03
N MET A 242 5.66 19.12 -18.47
CA MET A 242 5.36 20.41 -17.84
C MET A 242 3.90 20.82 -18.00
N ALA A 243 3.30 20.51 -19.13
CA ALA A 243 1.88 20.83 -19.40
C ALA A 243 0.91 20.02 -18.50
N VAL A 244 1.28 18.83 -18.05
CA VAL A 244 0.48 17.98 -17.16
C VAL A 244 0.73 18.27 -15.66
N ALA A 245 1.88 18.86 -15.33
CA ALA A 245 2.30 19.11 -13.95
C ALA A 245 1.34 19.99 -13.12
N PRO A 246 0.69 21.05 -13.66
CA PRO A 246 -0.21 21.91 -12.89
C PRO A 246 -1.34 21.16 -12.21
N ALA A 247 -1.94 20.17 -12.88
CA ALA A 247 -3.02 19.37 -12.29
C ALA A 247 -2.54 18.58 -11.06
N ALA A 248 -1.32 18.03 -11.11
CA ALA A 248 -0.76 17.28 -9.99
C ALA A 248 -0.51 18.18 -8.76
N LEU A 249 -0.01 19.40 -8.98
CA LEU A 249 0.21 20.37 -7.90
C LEU A 249 -1.11 20.79 -7.24
N VAL A 250 -2.11 21.15 -8.06
CA VAL A 250 -3.45 21.49 -7.55
C VAL A 250 -4.06 20.33 -6.81
N ALA A 251 -3.97 19.10 -7.35
CA ALA A 251 -4.50 17.88 -6.71
C ALA A 251 -3.87 17.64 -5.34
N ALA A 252 -2.57 17.85 -5.18
CA ALA A 252 -1.89 17.68 -3.90
C ALA A 252 -2.42 18.65 -2.83
N VAL A 253 -2.59 19.93 -3.18
CA VAL A 253 -3.15 20.94 -2.28
C VAL A 253 -4.60 20.62 -1.91
N VAL A 254 -5.43 20.33 -2.91
CA VAL A 254 -6.85 20.02 -2.72
C VAL A 254 -7.02 18.75 -1.89
N ALA A 255 -6.26 17.70 -2.13
CA ALA A 255 -6.30 16.47 -1.35
C ALA A 255 -5.95 16.71 0.14
N ALA A 256 -4.95 17.55 0.41
CA ALA A 256 -4.55 17.88 1.78
C ALA A 256 -5.64 18.68 2.55
N VAL A 257 -6.35 19.57 1.85
CA VAL A 257 -7.43 20.39 2.45
C VAL A 257 -8.70 19.55 2.57
N LEU A 258 -9.17 18.95 1.48
CA LEU A 258 -10.45 18.24 1.45
C LEU A 258 -10.40 16.90 2.21
N GLY A 259 -9.22 16.31 2.41
CA GLY A 259 -9.06 15.15 3.29
C GLY A 259 -9.55 15.45 4.70
N ARG A 260 -9.12 16.58 5.28
CA ARG A 260 -9.57 17.03 6.62
C ARG A 260 -11.06 17.36 6.68
N VAL A 261 -11.61 17.92 5.59
CA VAL A 261 -13.03 18.24 5.49
C VAL A 261 -13.86 16.96 5.37
N ALA A 262 -13.41 15.98 4.56
CA ALA A 262 -14.07 14.69 4.38
C ALA A 262 -14.12 13.87 5.69
N ASP A 263 -13.07 13.93 6.50
CA ASP A 263 -13.03 13.29 7.81
C ASP A 263 -14.09 13.86 8.77
N ARG A 264 -14.49 15.12 8.61
CA ARG A 264 -15.50 15.77 9.48
C ARG A 264 -16.92 15.65 8.93
N HIS A 265 -17.11 15.86 7.62
CA HIS A 265 -18.42 15.97 6.99
C HIS A 265 -18.84 14.71 6.24
N GLY A 266 -17.92 13.75 6.04
CA GLY A 266 -18.14 12.52 5.30
C GLY A 266 -17.71 12.62 3.84
N TYR A 267 -17.47 11.45 3.23
CA TYR A 267 -16.82 11.32 1.91
C TYR A 267 -17.78 11.49 0.74
N ARG A 268 -19.07 11.15 0.89
CA ARG A 268 -20.06 11.00 -0.20
C ARG A 268 -20.15 12.22 -1.12
N PHE A 269 -20.39 13.41 -0.54
CA PHE A 269 -20.60 14.62 -1.32
C PHE A 269 -19.31 15.17 -1.91
N ILE A 270 -18.21 15.10 -1.15
CA ILE A 270 -16.91 15.61 -1.60
C ILE A 270 -16.41 14.79 -2.78
N VAL A 271 -16.47 13.46 -2.70
CA VAL A 271 -16.10 12.56 -3.79
C VAL A 271 -17.03 12.75 -5.00
N GLY A 272 -18.35 12.86 -4.77
CA GLY A 272 -19.31 13.04 -5.84
C GLY A 272 -19.11 14.35 -6.61
N ILE A 273 -18.99 15.47 -5.90
CA ILE A 273 -18.75 16.78 -6.51
C ILE A 273 -17.35 16.81 -7.17
N GLY A 274 -16.34 16.26 -6.52
CA GLY A 274 -14.99 16.17 -7.09
C GLY A 274 -14.97 15.41 -8.41
N ALA A 275 -15.66 14.27 -8.49
CA ALA A 275 -15.75 13.48 -9.71
C ALA A 275 -16.49 14.22 -10.82
N LEU A 276 -17.56 14.97 -10.50
CA LEU A 276 -18.27 15.80 -11.47
C LEU A 276 -17.43 16.98 -11.96
N ILE A 277 -16.64 17.62 -11.09
CA ILE A 277 -15.67 18.65 -11.49
C ILE A 277 -14.63 18.05 -12.44
N TRP A 278 -14.19 16.84 -12.16
CA TRP A 278 -13.25 16.12 -13.02
C TRP A 278 -13.88 15.82 -14.39
N ALA A 279 -15.11 15.32 -14.42
CA ALA A 279 -15.84 15.14 -15.67
C ALA A 279 -15.99 16.44 -16.44
N ALA A 280 -16.30 17.55 -15.74
CA ALA A 280 -16.39 18.87 -16.35
C ALA A 280 -15.07 19.34 -16.97
N SER A 281 -13.92 19.03 -16.35
CA SER A 281 -12.61 19.33 -16.94
C SER A 281 -12.39 18.59 -18.26
N LEU A 282 -12.83 17.33 -18.35
CA LEU A 282 -12.71 16.54 -19.58
C LEU A 282 -13.68 17.03 -20.67
N LEU A 283 -14.87 17.47 -20.29
CA LEU A 283 -15.79 18.14 -21.21
C LEU A 283 -15.24 19.48 -21.71
N TRP A 284 -14.46 20.19 -20.87
CA TRP A 284 -13.72 21.37 -21.29
C TRP A 284 -12.73 21.02 -22.41
N TYR A 285 -11.89 20.00 -22.21
CA TYR A 285 -10.95 19.55 -23.26
C TYR A 285 -11.67 19.13 -24.55
N LEU A 286 -12.80 18.45 -24.44
CA LEU A 286 -13.58 18.03 -25.60
C LEU A 286 -14.14 19.19 -26.41
N LYS A 287 -14.46 20.34 -25.78
CA LYS A 287 -15.19 21.44 -26.44
C LYS A 287 -14.30 22.64 -26.74
N VAL A 288 -13.26 22.89 -25.94
CA VAL A 288 -12.49 24.13 -26.00
C VAL A 288 -11.11 23.90 -26.61
N VAL A 289 -10.46 22.78 -26.30
CA VAL A 289 -9.10 22.55 -26.78
C VAL A 289 -9.10 22.20 -28.27
N GLY A 290 -8.42 23.05 -29.02
CA GLY A 290 -8.27 22.92 -30.46
C GLY A 290 -6.95 22.29 -30.90
N SER A 291 -6.72 22.26 -32.23
CA SER A 291 -5.47 21.76 -32.84
C SER A 291 -4.29 22.73 -32.68
N GLN A 292 -4.55 24.03 -32.43
CA GLN A 292 -3.51 25.02 -32.22
C GLN A 292 -3.06 25.05 -30.76
N PRO A 293 -1.76 25.07 -30.46
CA PRO A 293 -1.27 25.11 -29.09
C PRO A 293 -1.64 26.42 -28.39
N ASP A 294 -2.57 26.38 -27.45
CA ASP A 294 -2.85 27.45 -26.49
C ASP A 294 -2.84 26.90 -25.06
N PHE A 295 -1.65 26.95 -24.45
CA PHE A 295 -1.46 26.46 -23.10
C PHE A 295 -2.21 27.27 -22.05
N LEU A 296 -2.22 28.59 -22.14
CA LEU A 296 -2.78 29.46 -21.09
C LEU A 296 -4.29 29.60 -21.20
N GLY A 297 -4.82 29.74 -22.43
CA GLY A 297 -6.26 29.95 -22.66
C GLY A 297 -7.08 28.68 -22.64
N GLU A 298 -6.58 27.62 -23.26
CA GLU A 298 -7.34 26.37 -23.46
C GLU A 298 -6.91 25.24 -22.51
N TRP A 299 -5.59 25.03 -22.31
CA TRP A 299 -5.09 23.86 -21.57
C TRP A 299 -5.08 24.06 -20.06
N LEU A 300 -4.51 25.16 -19.58
CA LEU A 300 -4.31 25.41 -18.14
C LEU A 300 -5.60 25.48 -17.33
N PRO A 301 -6.72 26.09 -17.80
CA PRO A 301 -7.99 26.08 -17.08
C PRO A 301 -8.50 24.65 -16.86
N GLY A 302 -8.39 23.81 -17.90
CA GLY A 302 -8.73 22.38 -17.81
C GLY A 302 -7.87 21.66 -16.79
N GLN A 303 -6.54 21.93 -16.73
CA GLN A 303 -5.62 21.35 -15.75
C GLN A 303 -5.96 21.72 -14.31
N ILE A 304 -6.36 22.97 -14.07
CA ILE A 304 -6.77 23.43 -12.72
C ILE A 304 -8.05 22.71 -12.28
N LEU A 305 -9.08 22.67 -13.13
CA LEU A 305 -10.33 21.94 -12.85
C LEU A 305 -10.05 20.46 -12.61
N GLN A 306 -9.21 19.86 -13.43
CA GLN A 306 -8.80 18.48 -13.31
C GLN A 306 -8.08 18.22 -11.97
N GLY A 307 -7.14 19.06 -11.60
CA GLY A 307 -6.43 18.95 -10.32
C GLY A 307 -7.37 19.01 -9.12
N ILE A 308 -8.38 19.90 -9.16
CA ILE A 308 -9.42 19.96 -8.11
C ILE A 308 -10.21 18.63 -8.08
N GLY A 309 -10.64 18.13 -9.24
CA GLY A 309 -11.37 16.87 -9.35
C GLY A 309 -10.58 15.67 -8.84
N VAL A 310 -9.30 15.53 -9.26
CA VAL A 310 -8.40 14.45 -8.83
C VAL A 310 -8.21 14.47 -7.33
N GLY A 311 -7.84 15.65 -6.77
CA GLY A 311 -7.56 15.80 -5.34
C GLY A 311 -8.78 15.54 -4.45
N ALA A 312 -9.98 15.91 -4.94
CA ALA A 312 -11.24 15.68 -4.24
C ALA A 312 -11.77 14.24 -4.35
N THR A 313 -11.31 13.45 -5.34
CA THR A 313 -11.90 12.14 -5.64
C THR A 313 -10.95 10.99 -5.28
N PHE A 314 -9.77 10.94 -5.89
CA PHE A 314 -8.94 9.73 -5.93
C PHE A 314 -8.42 9.29 -4.56
N PRO A 315 -7.81 10.18 -3.72
CA PRO A 315 -7.35 9.81 -2.37
C PRO A 315 -8.52 9.49 -1.44
N LEU A 316 -9.65 10.17 -1.62
CA LEU A 316 -10.79 10.05 -0.73
C LEU A 316 -11.61 8.78 -0.98
N LEU A 317 -11.63 8.24 -2.21
CA LEU A 317 -12.25 6.94 -2.52
C LEU A 317 -11.59 5.81 -1.73
N GLY A 318 -10.26 5.77 -1.69
CA GLY A 318 -9.53 4.79 -0.89
C GLY A 318 -9.86 4.90 0.61
N SER A 319 -9.88 6.12 1.13
CA SER A 319 -10.26 6.39 2.52
C SER A 319 -11.71 5.99 2.82
N ALA A 320 -12.65 6.28 1.91
CA ALA A 320 -14.06 5.92 2.03
C ALA A 320 -14.28 4.40 2.04
N ALA A 321 -13.56 3.65 1.20
CA ALA A 321 -13.61 2.20 1.15
C ALA A 321 -13.22 1.58 2.52
N LEU A 322 -12.24 2.17 3.19
CA LEU A 322 -11.67 1.67 4.44
C LEU A 322 -12.34 2.22 5.70
N ALA A 323 -13.17 3.26 5.58
CA ALA A 323 -13.67 4.04 6.72
C ALA A 323 -14.55 3.26 7.71
N ARG A 324 -15.27 2.22 7.26
CA ARG A 324 -16.14 1.36 8.11
C ARG A 324 -15.47 0.06 8.53
N LEU A 325 -14.23 -0.16 8.17
CA LEU A 325 -13.51 -1.34 8.65
C LEU A 325 -13.25 -1.21 10.14
N ALA A 326 -13.66 -2.24 10.90
CA ALA A 326 -13.37 -2.31 12.33
C ALA A 326 -11.85 -2.20 12.54
N LYS A 327 -11.45 -1.37 13.49
CA LYS A 327 -10.03 -1.20 13.85
C LYS A 327 -9.48 -2.54 14.34
N GLY A 328 -8.83 -3.28 13.44
CA GLY A 328 -8.14 -4.52 13.81
C GLY A 328 -8.15 -5.56 12.68
N GLY A 329 -7.01 -5.95 12.21
CA GLY A 329 -6.74 -7.16 11.44
C GLY A 329 -6.96 -7.10 9.92
N SER A 330 -8.05 -6.55 9.44
CA SER A 330 -8.37 -6.54 8.00
C SER A 330 -7.91 -5.28 7.25
N TYR A 331 -7.47 -4.22 7.93
CA TYR A 331 -7.18 -2.93 7.28
C TYR A 331 -6.08 -3.02 6.22
N ALA A 332 -4.98 -3.69 6.53
CA ALA A 332 -3.86 -3.86 5.60
C ALA A 332 -4.28 -4.70 4.38
N THR A 333 -5.01 -5.79 4.60
CA THR A 333 -5.56 -6.63 3.53
C THR A 333 -6.54 -5.86 2.67
N ALA A 334 -7.46 -5.11 3.28
CA ALA A 334 -8.45 -4.30 2.56
C ALA A 334 -7.78 -3.19 1.74
N SER A 335 -6.75 -2.53 2.28
CA SER A 335 -5.95 -1.53 1.55
C SER A 335 -5.24 -2.14 0.35
N ALA A 336 -4.64 -3.33 0.52
CA ALA A 336 -4.00 -4.05 -0.58
C ALA A 336 -5.02 -4.47 -1.66
N VAL A 337 -6.20 -4.96 -1.27
CA VAL A 337 -7.29 -5.30 -2.21
C VAL A 337 -7.76 -4.05 -2.97
N THR A 338 -7.93 -2.91 -2.29
CA THR A 338 -8.28 -1.64 -2.96
C THR A 338 -7.19 -1.22 -3.95
N GLY A 339 -5.92 -1.39 -3.60
CA GLY A 339 -4.78 -1.16 -4.49
C GLY A 339 -4.80 -2.09 -5.70
N THR A 340 -5.07 -3.38 -5.52
CA THR A 340 -5.23 -4.36 -6.61
C THR A 340 -6.36 -3.95 -7.56
N ILE A 341 -7.53 -3.61 -7.03
CA ILE A 341 -8.70 -3.20 -7.83
C ILE A 341 -8.42 -1.91 -8.59
N ARG A 342 -7.66 -0.98 -8.00
CA ARG A 342 -7.20 0.23 -8.70
C ARG A 342 -6.36 -0.12 -9.93
N GLN A 343 -5.44 -1.06 -9.84
CA GLN A 343 -4.61 -1.48 -10.97
C GLN A 343 -5.42 -2.26 -12.02
N VAL A 344 -6.39 -3.07 -11.61
CA VAL A 344 -7.33 -3.71 -12.53
C VAL A 344 -8.09 -2.66 -13.34
N GLY A 345 -8.57 -1.60 -12.68
CA GLY A 345 -9.20 -0.46 -13.36
C GLY A 345 -8.26 0.20 -14.37
N ALA A 346 -6.99 0.41 -13.99
CA ALA A 346 -5.97 0.98 -14.87
C ALA A 346 -5.78 0.15 -16.16
N VAL A 347 -5.65 -1.17 -16.01
CA VAL A 347 -5.51 -2.10 -17.13
C VAL A 347 -6.69 -2.03 -18.08
N ILE A 348 -7.91 -2.08 -17.55
CA ILE A 348 -9.15 -2.01 -18.34
C ILE A 348 -9.24 -0.64 -19.04
N GLY A 349 -8.93 0.45 -18.33
CA GLY A 349 -8.99 1.80 -18.88
C GLY A 349 -8.06 2.00 -20.07
N VAL A 350 -6.80 1.55 -19.96
CA VAL A 350 -5.82 1.61 -21.06
C VAL A 350 -6.24 0.70 -22.20
N ALA A 351 -6.72 -0.53 -21.93
CA ALA A 351 -7.14 -1.45 -22.96
C ALA A 351 -8.33 -0.89 -23.78
N VAL A 352 -9.35 -0.36 -23.09
CA VAL A 352 -10.51 0.26 -23.76
C VAL A 352 -10.10 1.52 -24.54
N LEU A 353 -9.20 2.34 -23.99
CA LEU A 353 -8.67 3.50 -24.69
C LEU A 353 -7.99 3.08 -26.01
N VAL A 354 -7.13 2.07 -25.98
CA VAL A 354 -6.41 1.57 -27.17
C VAL A 354 -7.38 1.08 -28.23
N ILE A 355 -8.48 0.43 -27.82
CA ILE A 355 -9.55 0.03 -28.76
C ILE A 355 -10.21 1.24 -29.43
N LEU A 356 -10.47 2.30 -28.66
CA LEU A 356 -11.17 3.50 -29.15
C LEU A 356 -10.29 4.40 -30.01
N VAL A 357 -9.00 4.49 -29.67
CA VAL A 357 -8.05 5.35 -30.40
C VAL A 357 -7.47 4.61 -31.61
N GLY A 358 -7.19 3.33 -31.48
CA GLY A 358 -6.55 2.52 -32.51
C GLY A 358 -5.19 3.08 -32.95
N THR A 359 -4.89 2.92 -34.22
CA THR A 359 -3.77 3.60 -34.92
C THR A 359 -4.36 4.69 -35.81
N PRO A 360 -4.47 5.95 -35.33
CA PRO A 360 -5.12 7.00 -36.12
C PRO A 360 -4.31 7.32 -37.38
N ALA A 361 -5.00 7.48 -38.49
CA ALA A 361 -4.38 7.95 -39.72
C ALA A 361 -3.79 9.36 -39.53
N PRO A 362 -2.77 9.76 -40.32
CA PRO A 362 -2.25 11.12 -40.29
C PRO A 362 -3.40 12.16 -40.49
N GLY A 363 -3.56 13.07 -39.51
CA GLY A 363 -4.63 14.06 -39.49
C GLY A 363 -5.92 13.66 -38.75
N ALA A 364 -6.15 12.38 -38.44
CA ALA A 364 -7.30 11.92 -37.64
C ALA A 364 -7.01 11.75 -36.15
N ALA A 365 -5.78 12.03 -35.72
CA ALA A 365 -5.35 11.83 -34.34
C ALA A 365 -6.17 12.65 -33.32
N GLU A 366 -6.53 13.88 -33.67
CA GLU A 366 -7.32 14.76 -32.79
C GLU A 366 -8.69 14.14 -32.49
N GLU A 367 -9.44 13.70 -33.51
CA GLU A 367 -10.74 13.11 -33.33
C GLU A 367 -10.70 11.79 -32.56
N ALA A 368 -9.72 10.91 -32.88
CA ALA A 368 -9.54 9.66 -32.19
C ALA A 368 -9.22 9.86 -30.70
N LEU A 369 -8.36 10.84 -30.36
CA LEU A 369 -7.99 11.12 -28.97
C LEU A 369 -9.13 11.79 -28.19
N ARG A 370 -10.04 12.53 -28.85
CA ARG A 370 -11.25 13.06 -28.22
C ARG A 370 -12.12 11.94 -27.64
N HIS A 371 -12.18 10.76 -28.25
CA HIS A 371 -12.87 9.60 -27.70
C HIS A 371 -12.27 9.14 -26.36
N GLY A 372 -10.96 9.29 -26.15
CA GLY A 372 -10.32 9.01 -24.87
C GLY A 372 -10.76 9.94 -23.74
N TRP A 373 -10.92 11.24 -24.02
CA TRP A 373 -11.49 12.18 -23.06
C TRP A 373 -12.98 11.91 -22.79
N ALA A 374 -13.75 11.54 -23.82
CA ALA A 374 -15.14 11.17 -23.66
C ALA A 374 -15.31 9.92 -22.78
N LEU A 375 -14.50 8.88 -23.00
CA LEU A 375 -14.47 7.68 -22.16
C LEU A 375 -14.20 8.04 -20.69
N ALA A 376 -13.17 8.84 -20.45
CA ALA A 376 -12.82 9.26 -19.10
C ALA A 376 -13.91 10.11 -18.45
N ALA A 377 -14.54 11.02 -19.21
CA ALA A 377 -15.66 11.83 -18.72
C ALA A 377 -16.84 10.95 -18.28
N ILE A 378 -17.19 9.94 -19.08
CA ILE A 378 -18.24 8.96 -18.73
C ILE A 378 -17.86 8.22 -17.42
N CYS A 379 -16.62 7.77 -17.27
CA CYS A 379 -16.16 7.13 -16.05
C CYS A 379 -16.35 8.05 -14.83
N PHE A 380 -15.97 9.33 -14.91
CA PHE A 380 -16.09 10.24 -13.77
C PHE A 380 -17.52 10.69 -13.49
N VAL A 381 -18.38 10.80 -14.48
CA VAL A 381 -19.84 10.96 -14.28
C VAL A 381 -20.39 9.74 -13.54
N ALA A 382 -20.01 8.53 -13.94
CA ALA A 382 -20.42 7.30 -13.28
C ALA A 382 -19.93 7.26 -11.81
N VAL A 383 -18.69 7.70 -11.56
CA VAL A 383 -18.16 7.83 -10.18
C VAL A 383 -18.94 8.88 -9.40
N GLY A 384 -19.25 10.03 -10.00
CA GLY A 384 -20.03 11.10 -9.37
C GLY A 384 -21.41 10.64 -8.90
N ILE A 385 -22.13 9.96 -9.80
CA ILE A 385 -23.45 9.37 -9.50
C ILE A 385 -23.28 8.22 -8.48
N GLY A 386 -22.34 7.33 -8.74
CA GLY A 386 -22.06 6.18 -7.88
C GLY A 386 -21.61 6.55 -6.46
N ALA A 387 -21.06 7.75 -6.25
CA ALA A 387 -20.70 8.24 -4.91
C ALA A 387 -21.93 8.34 -3.98
N LEU A 388 -23.14 8.40 -4.55
CA LEU A 388 -24.38 8.32 -3.77
C LEU A 388 -24.52 6.98 -3.03
N SER A 389 -23.95 5.89 -3.55
CA SER A 389 -23.98 4.56 -2.94
C SER A 389 -23.01 4.40 -1.75
N LEU A 390 -22.04 5.31 -1.57
CA LEU A 390 -21.12 5.29 -0.42
C LEU A 390 -21.85 5.46 0.92
N GLY A 391 -23.09 5.96 0.91
CA GLY A 391 -23.88 6.20 2.11
C GLY A 391 -23.30 7.34 2.98
N ARG A 392 -23.91 7.57 4.14
CA ARG A 392 -23.39 8.53 5.12
C ARG A 392 -22.26 7.88 5.93
N ILE A 393 -21.07 7.83 5.37
CA ILE A 393 -19.86 7.37 6.07
C ILE A 393 -19.39 8.53 6.95
N ARG A 394 -19.76 8.51 8.23
CA ARG A 394 -19.08 9.34 9.24
C ARG A 394 -17.91 8.52 9.77
N PRO A 395 -16.71 9.10 9.86
CA PRO A 395 -15.62 8.44 10.59
C PRO A 395 -16.13 8.10 11.99
N VAL A 396 -15.88 6.88 12.43
CA VAL A 396 -16.13 6.53 13.82
C VAL A 396 -15.24 7.46 14.64
N PRO A 397 -15.79 8.34 15.51
CA PRO A 397 -14.94 9.18 16.35
C PRO A 397 -13.94 8.28 17.04
N ALA A 398 -12.66 8.66 17.04
CA ALA A 398 -11.68 7.98 17.87
C ALA A 398 -12.32 7.92 19.25
N ALA A 399 -12.61 6.69 19.73
CA ALA A 399 -13.21 6.55 21.05
C ALA A 399 -12.37 7.42 21.99
N VAL A 400 -13.00 8.44 22.56
CA VAL A 400 -12.38 9.23 23.64
C VAL A 400 -12.01 8.16 24.65
N GLU A 401 -10.72 7.87 24.82
CA GLU A 401 -10.29 6.96 25.86
C GLU A 401 -10.98 7.44 27.14
N PRO A 402 -11.71 6.57 27.82
CA PRO A 402 -12.15 6.93 29.16
C PRO A 402 -10.89 7.39 29.92
N PRO A 403 -10.96 8.48 30.67
CA PRO A 403 -9.81 8.98 31.40
C PRO A 403 -9.16 7.77 32.09
N PRO A 404 -7.82 7.64 32.05
CA PRO A 404 -7.14 6.47 32.59
C PRO A 404 -7.67 6.24 33.99
N GLY A 405 -8.40 5.13 34.15
CA GLY A 405 -8.96 4.76 35.44
C GLY A 405 -7.85 4.85 36.49
N PRO A 406 -8.15 5.16 37.74
CA PRO A 406 -7.14 5.29 38.78
C PRO A 406 -6.20 4.10 38.69
N ARG A 407 -4.91 4.37 38.47
CA ARG A 407 -3.89 3.33 38.34
C ARG A 407 -4.11 2.35 39.49
N PRO A 408 -4.24 1.04 39.23
CA PRO A 408 -4.40 0.06 40.30
C PRO A 408 -3.28 0.34 41.31
N ARG A 409 -3.66 0.65 42.52
CA ARG A 409 -2.70 0.88 43.63
C ARG A 409 -1.76 -0.32 43.61
N PRO A 410 -0.44 -0.13 43.59
CA PRO A 410 0.46 -1.25 43.69
C PRO A 410 0.03 -2.07 44.91
N PRO A 411 -0.04 -3.40 44.79
CA PRO A 411 -0.41 -4.24 45.89
C PRO A 411 0.42 -3.81 47.11
N ARG A 412 -0.23 -3.43 48.21
CA ARG A 412 0.49 -3.09 49.44
C ARG A 412 1.29 -4.35 49.79
N LEU A 413 2.58 -4.27 49.61
CA LEU A 413 3.49 -5.31 50.09
C LEU A 413 3.22 -5.46 51.59
N PRO A 414 2.97 -6.67 52.11
CA PRO A 414 2.85 -6.88 53.53
C PRO A 414 4.04 -6.28 54.26
N ALA A 415 3.76 -5.56 55.33
CA ALA A 415 4.77 -4.88 56.12
C ALA A 415 5.92 -5.86 56.41
N LYS A 416 7.17 -5.40 56.29
CA LYS A 416 8.42 -6.16 56.41
C LYS A 416 8.55 -7.08 57.63
N SER A 417 7.61 -7.01 58.59
CA SER A 417 7.59 -7.79 59.83
C SER A 417 7.23 -9.26 59.68
N THR A 418 6.58 -9.68 58.59
CA THR A 418 6.12 -11.08 58.44
C THR A 418 7.09 -11.99 57.69
N CYS A 419 8.03 -11.42 56.94
CA CYS A 419 8.99 -12.23 56.21
C CYS A 419 10.18 -12.70 57.06
N TRP A 420 10.52 -11.99 58.16
CA TRP A 420 11.63 -12.32 59.03
C TRP A 420 11.32 -13.42 60.05
N ARG A 421 10.06 -13.72 60.36
CA ARG A 421 9.71 -14.78 61.34
C ARG A 421 9.74 -16.18 60.73
N LEU A 422 9.78 -16.34 59.44
CA LEU A 422 9.84 -17.66 58.79
C LEU A 422 11.26 -18.15 58.46
N CYS A 423 12.23 -17.26 58.50
CA CYS A 423 13.66 -17.62 58.27
C CYS A 423 14.51 -17.75 59.56
N GLY A 424 13.93 -17.54 60.74
CA GLY A 424 14.65 -17.46 62.01
C GLY A 424 14.39 -18.60 62.97
N LEU A 425 14.47 -19.86 62.57
CA LEU A 425 14.58 -21.01 63.50
C LEU A 425 16.04 -21.48 63.52
N PRO A 426 16.73 -21.37 64.64
CA PRO A 426 18.08 -21.93 64.80
C PRO A 426 17.98 -23.43 65.11
N GLY A 427 18.67 -24.22 64.33
CA GLY A 427 19.10 -25.53 64.74
C GLY A 427 18.31 -26.72 64.22
N ARG A 428 19.05 -27.47 63.50
CA ARG A 428 19.04 -28.91 63.21
C ARG A 428 18.69 -29.38 61.83
N THR A 429 19.70 -30.04 61.29
CA THR A 429 19.67 -31.06 60.23
C THR A 429 19.47 -30.62 58.76
N ARG A 430 20.62 -30.43 58.10
CA ARG A 430 20.76 -30.64 56.66
C ARG A 430 20.15 -32.01 56.31
N ASN A 431 19.02 -32.00 55.66
CA ASN A 431 18.68 -33.08 54.74
C ASN A 431 17.74 -32.57 53.67
N ARG A 432 18.22 -32.58 52.44
CA ARG A 432 17.53 -32.72 51.15
C ARG A 432 16.02 -32.42 51.20
N LEU A 433 15.64 -31.15 51.17
CA LEU A 433 14.35 -30.76 50.62
C LEU A 433 14.49 -30.66 49.11
N SER A 434 13.93 -31.67 48.50
CA SER A 434 14.02 -31.92 47.07
C SER A 434 13.35 -30.80 46.26
N CYS A 435 13.78 -30.64 45.02
CA CYS A 435 13.24 -29.76 43.96
C CYS A 435 11.72 -29.82 43.73
N LYS A 436 10.96 -30.62 44.46
CA LYS A 436 9.49 -30.73 44.34
C LYS A 436 8.72 -29.57 44.97
N GLN A 437 9.30 -28.87 45.98
CA GLN A 437 8.61 -27.71 46.57
C GLN A 437 8.79 -26.41 45.82
N ALA A 438 9.80 -26.31 44.94
CA ALA A 438 9.94 -25.17 44.02
C ALA A 438 8.85 -25.14 42.90
N ARG A 439 8.16 -26.26 42.63
CA ARG A 439 7.07 -26.35 41.68
C ARG A 439 5.72 -25.84 42.22
N ILE A 440 5.53 -25.75 43.50
CA ILE A 440 4.28 -25.31 44.12
C ILE A 440 4.19 -23.76 44.17
N CYS A 441 5.33 -23.07 44.23
CA CYS A 441 5.36 -21.62 44.17
C CYS A 441 5.15 -21.03 42.75
N SER A 442 5.30 -21.82 41.70
CA SER A 442 5.13 -21.33 40.31
C SER A 442 3.68 -21.38 39.79
N THR A 443 2.77 -22.04 40.51
CA THR A 443 1.38 -22.25 40.02
C THR A 443 0.30 -21.43 40.69
N ARG A 444 0.64 -20.58 41.69
CA ARG A 444 -0.41 -19.78 42.40
C ARG A 444 -0.07 -18.31 42.71
N ALA A 445 0.95 -17.74 42.11
CA ALA A 445 1.16 -16.29 42.17
C ALA A 445 1.39 -15.76 40.77
N MET A 446 0.42 -15.03 40.22
CA MET A 446 0.59 -14.20 39.04
C MET A 446 1.72 -13.21 39.29
N CYS A 447 2.91 -13.51 38.76
CA CYS A 447 4.01 -12.55 38.65
C CYS A 447 3.82 -11.81 37.30
N PRO A 448 3.54 -10.51 37.27
CA PRO A 448 3.33 -9.78 36.03
C PRO A 448 4.64 -9.36 35.38
N MET A 449 5.68 -10.18 35.42
CA MET A 449 6.92 -9.94 34.68
C MET A 449 7.17 -11.04 33.67
N ARG A 450 7.22 -10.62 32.43
CA ARG A 450 7.44 -11.42 31.22
C ARG A 450 8.57 -12.43 31.37
N SER A 451 8.28 -13.62 30.92
CA SER A 451 8.97 -14.90 31.00
C SER A 451 10.39 -15.00 30.42
N THR A 452 11.06 -13.94 30.05
CA THR A 452 12.40 -13.99 29.45
C THR A 452 13.56 -13.79 30.45
N TRP A 453 13.28 -13.38 31.69
CA TRP A 453 14.30 -13.09 32.68
C TRP A 453 14.57 -14.23 33.68
N CYS A 454 13.64 -15.14 33.88
CA CYS A 454 13.81 -16.27 34.79
C CYS A 454 14.60 -17.44 34.17
N ALA A 455 14.65 -17.54 32.84
CA ALA A 455 15.37 -18.65 32.18
C ALA A 455 16.90 -18.47 32.12
N ALA A 456 17.41 -17.24 32.30
CA ALA A 456 18.84 -16.96 32.24
C ALA A 456 19.58 -17.16 33.57
N ALA A 457 18.85 -17.30 34.67
CA ALA A 457 19.46 -17.44 36.02
C ALA A 457 19.65 -18.89 36.48
N ALA A 458 19.13 -19.88 35.73
CA ALA A 458 19.13 -21.29 36.19
C ALA A 458 20.15 -22.20 35.52
N CYS A 459 21.10 -21.70 34.74
CA CYS A 459 22.09 -22.59 34.12
C CYS A 459 23.51 -22.01 34.16
N LYS A 460 24.38 -22.74 34.86
CA LYS A 460 25.86 -22.85 34.79
C LYS A 460 26.66 -22.18 35.86
N SER A 461 26.95 -22.98 36.82
CA SER A 461 28.27 -23.03 37.49
C SER A 461 29.30 -23.62 36.52
N SER A 462 30.11 -22.78 35.87
CA SER A 462 31.46 -23.13 35.39
C SER A 462 32.21 -21.83 35.09
N PRO A 463 33.45 -21.69 35.63
CA PRO A 463 34.20 -20.47 35.43
C PRO A 463 35.08 -20.63 34.19
N ALA A 464 34.73 -19.97 33.11
CA ALA A 464 35.67 -19.53 32.07
C ALA A 464 34.93 -18.75 30.99
N THR A 465 35.51 -17.60 30.61
CA THR A 465 35.24 -16.78 29.43
C THR A 465 33.92 -15.99 29.39
N ALA A 466 33.98 -14.81 29.99
CA ALA A 466 33.05 -13.72 29.72
C ALA A 466 33.41 -13.03 28.39
N GLN A 467 32.79 -13.43 27.29
CA GLN A 467 32.75 -12.62 26.09
C GLN A 467 31.68 -11.52 26.26
N ARG A 468 32.09 -10.27 26.11
CA ARG A 468 31.23 -9.08 26.14
C ARG A 468 30.26 -9.13 24.95
N THR A 469 29.00 -9.41 25.21
CA THR A 469 27.94 -9.20 24.24
C THR A 469 27.44 -7.75 24.31
N LYS A 470 27.37 -7.08 23.17
CA LYS A 470 27.10 -5.64 22.90
C LYS A 470 25.70 -5.14 23.22
N TRP A 471 25.00 -5.63 24.26
CA TRP A 471 23.58 -5.35 24.46
C TRP A 471 23.19 -4.83 25.85
N TRP A 472 24.10 -4.18 26.55
CA TRP A 472 23.77 -3.54 27.84
C TRP A 472 23.82 -2.02 27.73
N PRO A 473 22.75 -1.31 28.15
CA PRO A 473 22.82 0.14 28.24
C PRO A 473 23.80 0.54 29.37
N SER A 474 24.62 1.55 29.11
CA SER A 474 25.77 2.01 29.88
C SER A 474 25.50 2.55 31.31
N TRP A 475 24.25 2.43 31.80
CA TRP A 475 23.85 2.88 33.14
C TRP A 475 23.58 1.77 34.16
N ALA A 476 23.73 0.52 33.79
CA ALA A 476 23.50 -0.62 34.70
C ALA A 476 24.85 -1.14 35.26
N VAL A 477 25.16 -0.82 36.53
CA VAL A 477 26.29 -1.40 37.26
C VAL A 477 25.75 -2.50 38.15
N VAL A 478 26.14 -3.75 37.88
CA VAL A 478 25.82 -4.92 38.70
C VAL A 478 27.02 -5.16 39.64
N ARG A 479 26.85 -4.96 40.96
CA ARG A 479 27.82 -5.37 41.99
C ARG A 479 27.37 -6.68 42.65
N TRP A 480 28.24 -7.64 42.65
CA TRP A 480 28.09 -8.86 43.44
C TRP A 480 28.69 -8.63 44.83
N SER A 481 27.91 -8.81 45.88
CA SER A 481 28.43 -8.94 47.23
C SER A 481 28.30 -10.40 47.65
N GLY A 482 29.42 -10.96 48.01
CA GLY A 482 29.56 -12.39 48.30
C GLY A 482 28.73 -12.86 49.50
N SER A 483 28.45 -14.14 49.49
CA SER A 483 27.99 -15.07 50.51
C SER A 483 26.50 -15.32 50.74
N SER A 484 25.59 -14.56 50.14
CA SER A 484 24.15 -14.90 50.27
C SER A 484 23.31 -14.46 49.06
N GLY A 485 23.49 -15.07 47.97
CA GLY A 485 22.63 -15.15 46.78
C GLY A 485 21.48 -14.15 46.50
N CYS A 486 21.50 -12.92 46.98
CA CYS A 486 20.50 -11.90 46.74
C CYS A 486 21.03 -10.76 45.88
N CYS A 487 20.47 -10.55 44.71
CA CYS A 487 20.75 -9.42 43.82
C CYS A 487 19.88 -8.19 44.20
N SER A 488 20.52 -7.08 44.63
CA SER A 488 19.79 -5.82 44.82
C SER A 488 20.18 -4.80 43.72
N MET A 489 19.21 -4.27 43.03
CA MET A 489 19.39 -3.12 42.12
C MET A 489 19.17 -1.82 42.90
N ARG A 490 20.20 -0.99 43.05
CA ARG A 490 20.07 0.41 43.48
C ARG A 490 20.24 1.34 42.28
N ARG A 491 19.32 2.28 42.11
CA ARG A 491 19.50 3.42 41.21
C ARG A 491 20.50 4.40 41.84
N GLY A 492 21.61 4.65 41.16
CA GLY A 492 22.53 5.70 41.53
C GLY A 492 21.99 7.12 41.21
N PRO A 493 22.47 8.16 41.91
CA PRO A 493 22.01 9.51 41.70
C PRO A 493 22.43 10.05 40.30
N ARG A 494 21.51 10.72 39.62
CA ARG A 494 21.76 11.40 38.38
C ARG A 494 22.75 12.55 38.62
N ARG A 495 23.95 12.48 38.12
CA ARG A 495 24.83 13.64 37.95
C ARG A 495 24.51 14.28 36.59
N PHE A 496 24.03 15.50 36.65
CA PHE A 496 23.98 16.39 35.49
C PHE A 496 25.41 16.83 35.17
N VAL A 497 25.94 16.45 34.02
CA VAL A 497 27.17 17.01 33.47
C VAL A 497 26.75 18.18 32.57
N ARG A 498 26.97 19.41 33.02
CA ARG A 498 26.91 20.60 32.19
C ARG A 498 28.14 20.59 31.27
N TYR A 499 27.91 20.53 29.98
CA TYR A 499 28.94 20.91 29.01
C TYR A 499 29.00 22.42 28.94
N ALA A 500 30.12 22.98 29.39
CA ALA A 500 30.46 24.38 29.18
C ALA A 500 31.01 24.50 27.74
N THR A 501 30.35 25.29 26.93
CA THR A 501 30.92 25.84 25.69
C THR A 501 31.89 26.94 26.07
N ARG A 502 33.10 26.90 25.56
CA ARG A 502 34.04 28.01 25.50
C ARG A 502 34.40 28.32 24.05
N PRO A 503 34.78 29.57 23.78
CA PRO A 503 34.56 30.32 22.56
C PRO A 503 35.33 29.88 21.36
#